data_b3f586742147cb14b6cf5698cd04ae30
#
_entry.id   b3f586742147cb14b6cf5698cd04ae30
#
_cell.length_a   1.000
_cell.length_b   1.000
_cell.length_c   1.000
_cell.angle_alpha   90.00
_cell.angle_beta   90.00
_cell.angle_gamma   90.00
#
_symmetry.space_group_name_H-M   'P 1'
#
loop_
_entity.id
_entity.type
_entity.pdbx_description
1 polymer ?
#
loop_
_entity_poly.entity_id
_entity_poly.type
_entity_poly.pdbx_seq_one_letter_code
_entity_poly.pdbx_strand_id
1 'polypeptide(L)'
;MPPLHKQLTIVVGIIELDNRFLILRRVDEVPLWHHKWELPGGKIEAGEIPADALRREVFEETGLQIGEPQLLGIHTHHWNLPELTQQTFLIAYKASAKSDGVTLCPEENDAFQWVTLDEFLSISDHLEANKDMIAALYAPLQKA
;
A
#
# COMPACT_ATOMS: atom_id res chain seq x y z
N MET A 1 -2.77 -32.90 -0.26
CA MET A 1 -3.63 -31.80 -0.76
C MET A 1 -2.74 -30.68 -1.31
N PRO A 2 -2.98 -30.24 -2.56
CA PRO A 2 -2.30 -29.05 -3.02
C PRO A 2 -2.72 -27.84 -2.20
N PRO A 3 -1.86 -26.82 -2.06
CA PRO A 3 -2.24 -25.58 -1.38
C PRO A 3 -3.42 -24.92 -2.11
N LEU A 4 -4.24 -24.22 -1.34
CA LEU A 4 -5.28 -23.38 -1.94
C LEU A 4 -4.63 -22.26 -2.73
N HIS A 5 -5.23 -21.91 -3.86
CA HIS A 5 -4.80 -20.77 -4.65
C HIS A 5 -5.83 -19.66 -4.55
N LYS A 6 -5.36 -18.45 -4.22
CA LYS A 6 -6.21 -17.27 -4.06
C LYS A 6 -5.72 -16.15 -4.96
N GLN A 7 -6.66 -15.44 -5.56
CA GLN A 7 -6.38 -14.20 -6.27
C GLN A 7 -7.00 -13.03 -5.51
N LEU A 8 -6.28 -11.92 -5.44
CA LEU A 8 -6.73 -10.74 -4.75
C LEU A 8 -6.34 -9.50 -5.55
N THR A 9 -7.29 -8.59 -5.74
CA THR A 9 -7.03 -7.29 -6.36
C THR A 9 -7.18 -6.20 -5.32
N ILE A 10 -6.14 -5.42 -5.13
CA ILE A 10 -6.13 -4.30 -4.18
C ILE A 10 -5.69 -3.02 -4.87
N VAL A 11 -6.07 -1.89 -4.28
CA VAL A 11 -5.51 -0.58 -4.64
C VAL A 11 -4.48 -0.21 -3.59
N VAL A 12 -3.40 0.44 -4.02
CA VAL A 12 -2.41 1.01 -3.12
C VAL A 12 -2.06 2.42 -3.57
N GLY A 13 -1.74 3.28 -2.62
CA GLY A 13 -1.44 4.67 -2.92
C GLY A 13 -0.11 5.15 -2.38
N ILE A 14 0.67 5.80 -3.23
CA ILE A 14 1.77 6.62 -2.80
C ILE A 14 1.22 8.01 -2.55
N ILE A 15 0.94 8.29 -1.27
CA ILE A 15 0.28 9.50 -0.83
C ILE A 15 1.35 10.52 -0.46
N GLU A 16 1.54 11.49 -1.33
CA GLU A 16 2.67 12.41 -1.28
C GLU A 16 2.34 13.71 -0.56
N LEU A 17 3.31 14.22 0.21
CA LEU A 17 3.28 15.54 0.82
C LEU A 17 4.73 16.00 1.07
N ASP A 18 5.11 17.16 0.54
CA ASP A 18 6.44 17.75 0.74
C ASP A 18 7.60 16.80 0.40
N ASN A 19 7.57 16.17 -0.76
CA ASN A 19 8.56 15.21 -1.26
C ASN A 19 8.68 13.93 -0.42
N ARG A 20 7.69 13.67 0.44
CA ARG A 20 7.59 12.46 1.24
C ARG A 20 6.30 11.73 0.88
N PHE A 21 6.23 10.47 1.22
CA PHE A 21 4.99 9.72 1.11
C PHE A 21 4.73 8.96 2.41
N LEU A 22 3.46 8.62 2.60
CA LEU A 22 2.97 8.00 3.82
C LEU A 22 3.16 6.48 3.79
N ILE A 23 3.74 5.94 4.86
CA ILE A 23 3.77 4.50 5.09
C ILE A 23 3.16 4.22 6.47
N LEU A 24 2.54 3.04 6.58
CA LEU A 24 1.83 2.57 7.75
C LEU A 24 2.43 1.24 8.21
N ARG A 25 2.47 1.01 9.52
CA ARG A 25 2.95 -0.28 10.03
C ARG A 25 1.75 -1.19 10.29
N ARG A 26 1.76 -2.32 9.63
CA ARG A 26 0.64 -3.26 9.60
C ARG A 26 0.49 -4.06 10.88
N VAL A 27 -0.74 -4.20 11.37
CA VAL A 27 -1.12 -5.14 12.42
C VAL A 27 -1.83 -6.30 11.72
N ASP A 28 -1.29 -7.52 11.86
CA ASP A 28 -1.83 -8.68 11.17
C ASP A 28 -1.63 -9.95 12.00
N GLU A 29 -2.56 -10.89 11.87
CA GLU A 29 -2.46 -12.20 12.52
C GLU A 29 -1.42 -13.10 11.83
N VAL A 30 -1.14 -12.85 10.54
CA VAL A 30 -0.14 -13.60 9.79
C VAL A 30 1.23 -13.04 10.12
N PRO A 31 2.14 -13.83 10.75
CA PRO A 31 3.45 -13.32 11.17
C PRO A 31 4.28 -12.73 10.04
N LEU A 32 4.16 -13.27 8.84
CA LEU A 32 4.89 -12.78 7.67
C LEU A 32 4.57 -11.31 7.35
N TRP A 33 3.35 -10.86 7.65
CA TRP A 33 2.88 -9.53 7.33
C TRP A 33 2.83 -8.59 8.54
N HIS A 34 2.90 -9.13 9.74
CA HIS A 34 2.77 -8.34 10.97
C HIS A 34 3.97 -7.42 11.18
N HIS A 35 3.71 -6.16 11.52
CA HIS A 35 4.69 -5.09 11.75
C HIS A 35 5.54 -4.76 10.53
N LYS A 36 5.06 -5.09 9.33
CA LYS A 36 5.71 -4.66 8.09
C LYS A 36 5.19 -3.28 7.69
N TRP A 37 6.07 -2.47 7.13
CA TRP A 37 5.71 -1.15 6.62
C TRP A 37 5.10 -1.28 5.23
N GLU A 38 3.94 -0.69 5.06
CA GLU A 38 3.13 -0.80 3.84
C GLU A 38 2.59 0.55 3.41
N LEU A 39 2.16 0.63 2.16
CA LEU A 39 1.40 1.78 1.65
C LEU A 39 -0.07 1.67 2.07
N PRO A 40 -0.76 2.81 2.24
CA PRO A 40 -2.22 2.78 2.41
C PRO A 40 -2.90 2.13 1.21
N GLY A 41 -3.96 1.40 1.45
CA GLY A 41 -4.74 0.76 0.41
C GLY A 41 -5.56 -0.40 0.94
N GLY A 42 -6.19 -1.14 0.03
CA GLY A 42 -7.00 -2.28 0.40
C GLY A 42 -7.85 -2.79 -0.74
N LYS A 43 -8.83 -3.62 -0.40
CA LYS A 43 -9.70 -4.29 -1.37
C LYS A 43 -10.68 -3.30 -2.00
N ILE A 44 -10.95 -3.52 -3.29
CA ILE A 44 -11.99 -2.79 -4.02
C ILE A 44 -13.33 -3.45 -3.70
N GLU A 45 -14.33 -2.66 -3.32
CA GLU A 45 -15.66 -3.15 -3.05
C GLU A 45 -16.49 -3.24 -4.33
N ALA A 46 -17.51 -4.09 -4.31
CA ALA A 46 -18.39 -4.28 -5.46
C ALA A 46 -19.03 -2.94 -5.90
N GLY A 47 -18.96 -2.66 -7.20
CA GLY A 47 -19.52 -1.44 -7.77
C GLY A 47 -18.62 -0.22 -7.67
N GLU A 48 -17.48 -0.34 -7.00
CA GLU A 48 -16.55 0.75 -6.77
C GLU A 48 -15.49 0.79 -7.89
N ILE A 49 -15.15 1.97 -8.40
CA ILE A 49 -14.01 2.09 -9.31
C ILE A 49 -12.72 2.19 -8.48
N PRO A 50 -11.58 1.72 -9.04
CA PRO A 50 -10.34 1.64 -8.27
C PRO A 50 -9.88 2.95 -7.61
N ALA A 51 -9.98 4.08 -8.31
CA ALA A 51 -9.58 5.37 -7.74
C ALA A 51 -10.43 5.76 -6.51
N ASP A 52 -11.74 5.48 -6.57
CA ASP A 52 -12.64 5.74 -5.44
C ASP A 52 -12.37 4.80 -4.28
N ALA A 53 -12.01 3.54 -4.58
CA ALA A 53 -11.59 2.59 -3.55
C ALA A 53 -10.35 3.11 -2.81
N LEU A 54 -9.40 3.69 -3.53
CA LEU A 54 -8.21 4.27 -2.90
C LEU A 54 -8.58 5.43 -1.98
N ARG A 55 -9.44 6.34 -2.44
CA ARG A 55 -9.89 7.47 -1.60
C ARG A 55 -10.53 6.97 -0.31
N ARG A 56 -11.39 5.97 -0.42
CA ARG A 56 -12.10 5.38 0.73
C ARG A 56 -11.11 4.72 1.69
N GLU A 57 -10.24 3.86 1.18
CA GLU A 57 -9.25 3.15 2.00
C GLU A 57 -8.30 4.11 2.73
N VAL A 58 -7.79 5.12 2.04
CA VAL A 58 -6.91 6.12 2.66
C VAL A 58 -7.65 6.86 3.77
N PHE A 59 -8.90 7.25 3.52
CA PHE A 59 -9.69 7.93 4.54
C PHE A 59 -9.99 7.04 5.75
N GLU A 60 -10.36 5.78 5.52
CA GLU A 60 -10.64 4.83 6.61
C GLU A 60 -9.39 4.55 7.46
N GLU A 61 -8.23 4.41 6.82
CA GLU A 61 -7.00 4.08 7.53
C GLU A 61 -6.31 5.26 8.19
N THR A 62 -6.47 6.47 7.66
CA THR A 62 -5.66 7.62 8.07
C THR A 62 -6.43 8.90 8.35
N GLY A 63 -7.70 8.96 7.97
CA GLY A 63 -8.48 10.19 8.04
C GLY A 63 -8.13 11.23 6.99
N LEU A 64 -7.18 10.94 6.10
CA LEU A 64 -6.75 11.91 5.10
C LEU A 64 -7.66 11.94 3.88
N GLN A 65 -7.83 13.13 3.34
CA GLN A 65 -8.37 13.31 2.00
C GLN A 65 -7.21 13.49 1.03
N ILE A 66 -7.39 13.02 -0.20
CA ILE A 66 -6.35 13.07 -1.23
C ILE A 66 -6.86 13.79 -2.48
N GLY A 67 -5.94 14.32 -3.26
CA GLY A 67 -6.21 14.87 -4.56
C GLY A 67 -6.53 13.78 -5.58
N GLU A 68 -6.60 14.15 -6.85
CA GLU A 68 -6.92 13.21 -7.93
C GLU A 68 -5.85 12.12 -8.05
N PRO A 69 -6.20 10.84 -7.89
CA PRO A 69 -5.23 9.77 -8.06
C PRO A 69 -4.76 9.64 -9.50
N GLN A 70 -3.45 9.49 -9.67
CA GLN A 70 -2.83 9.25 -10.96
C GLN A 70 -2.36 7.80 -11.02
N LEU A 71 -2.82 7.05 -12.00
CA LEU A 71 -2.46 5.64 -12.15
C LEU A 71 -0.97 5.50 -12.49
N LEU A 72 -0.25 4.71 -11.70
CA LEU A 72 1.14 4.34 -11.98
C LEU A 72 1.23 3.05 -12.78
N GLY A 73 0.35 2.11 -12.51
CA GLY A 73 0.32 0.83 -13.18
C GLY A 73 -0.19 -0.29 -12.30
N ILE A 74 0.01 -1.52 -12.75
CA ILE A 74 -0.39 -2.72 -12.01
C ILE A 74 0.86 -3.56 -11.78
N HIS A 75 1.05 -3.95 -10.52
CA HIS A 75 2.13 -4.86 -10.13
C HIS A 75 1.54 -6.16 -9.62
N THR A 76 2.09 -7.30 -10.04
CA THR A 76 1.64 -8.61 -9.59
C THR A 76 2.66 -9.19 -8.62
N HIS A 77 2.18 -9.62 -7.46
CA HIS A 77 3.03 -10.26 -6.46
C HIS A 77 2.48 -11.63 -6.10
N HIS A 78 3.38 -12.61 -5.91
CA HIS A 78 3.02 -13.96 -5.51
C HIS A 78 3.50 -14.24 -4.11
N TRP A 79 2.58 -14.62 -3.23
CA TRP A 79 2.88 -15.08 -1.87
C TRP A 79 2.80 -16.60 -1.83
N ASN A 80 3.86 -17.24 -1.34
CA ASN A 80 3.90 -18.69 -1.18
C ASN A 80 3.92 -19.02 0.30
N LEU A 81 2.73 -19.30 0.85
CA LEU A 81 2.57 -19.71 2.23
C LEU A 81 2.40 -21.24 2.27
N PRO A 82 2.64 -21.90 3.43
CA PRO A 82 2.58 -23.37 3.50
C PRO A 82 1.25 -23.96 3.01
N GLU A 83 0.13 -23.31 3.26
CA GLU A 83 -1.20 -23.83 2.92
C GLU A 83 -1.94 -22.98 1.91
N LEU A 84 -1.31 -21.90 1.43
CA LEU A 84 -1.97 -20.94 0.55
C LEU A 84 -0.95 -20.30 -0.38
N THR A 85 -1.22 -20.31 -1.67
CA THR A 85 -0.55 -19.42 -2.61
C THR A 85 -1.50 -18.28 -2.93
N GLN A 86 -0.99 -17.06 -2.92
CA GLN A 86 -1.81 -15.88 -3.20
C GLN A 86 -1.16 -15.04 -4.29
N GLN A 87 -1.91 -14.81 -5.35
CA GLN A 87 -1.54 -13.88 -6.40
C GLN A 87 -2.24 -12.55 -6.12
N THR A 88 -1.48 -11.50 -5.87
CA THR A 88 -2.02 -10.18 -5.56
C THR A 88 -1.74 -9.22 -6.70
N PHE A 89 -2.79 -8.60 -7.21
CA PHE A 89 -2.69 -7.53 -8.20
C PHE A 89 -2.80 -6.20 -7.47
N LEU A 90 -1.75 -5.40 -7.52
CA LEU A 90 -1.71 -4.07 -6.90
C LEU A 90 -1.95 -3.03 -7.99
N ILE A 91 -3.11 -2.39 -7.94
CA ILE A 91 -3.39 -1.23 -8.79
C ILE A 91 -2.82 -0.02 -8.06
N ALA A 92 -1.70 0.48 -8.56
CA ALA A 92 -0.91 1.50 -7.88
C ALA A 92 -1.19 2.89 -8.41
N TYR A 93 -1.45 3.82 -7.49
CA TYR A 93 -1.68 5.22 -7.78
C TYR A 93 -0.70 6.09 -7.00
N LYS A 94 -0.49 7.31 -7.47
CA LYS A 94 0.04 8.38 -6.61
C LYS A 94 -0.99 9.49 -6.51
N ALA A 95 -1.03 10.15 -5.36
CA ALA A 95 -1.92 11.27 -5.11
C ALA A 95 -1.32 12.15 -4.03
N SER A 96 -1.71 13.44 -4.02
CA SER A 96 -1.27 14.37 -2.98
C SER A 96 -2.21 14.29 -1.79
N ALA A 97 -1.65 14.27 -0.58
CA ALA A 97 -2.43 14.46 0.63
C ALA A 97 -2.83 15.92 0.77
N LYS A 98 -4.04 16.17 1.26
CA LYS A 98 -4.53 17.54 1.50
C LYS A 98 -4.09 18.08 2.85
N SER A 99 -3.58 17.23 3.74
CA SER A 99 -3.04 17.59 5.04
C SER A 99 -2.11 16.48 5.55
N ASP A 100 -1.40 16.71 6.66
CA ASP A 100 -0.51 15.72 7.26
C ASP A 100 -1.08 15.08 8.52
N GLY A 101 -2.31 15.42 8.89
CA GLY A 101 -2.92 14.99 10.15
C GLY A 101 -3.45 13.57 10.10
N VAL A 102 -2.58 12.59 10.32
CA VAL A 102 -2.94 11.17 10.31
C VAL A 102 -3.59 10.75 11.62
N THR A 103 -4.75 10.10 11.52
CA THR A 103 -5.41 9.42 12.64
C THR A 103 -5.54 7.95 12.27
N LEU A 104 -4.78 7.09 12.96
CA LEU A 104 -4.74 5.67 12.63
C LEU A 104 -5.96 4.92 13.16
N CYS A 105 -6.27 3.81 12.46
CA CYS A 105 -7.14 2.75 12.96
C CYS A 105 -6.23 1.71 13.63
N PRO A 106 -6.14 1.65 14.98
CA PRO A 106 -5.12 0.84 15.65
C PRO A 106 -5.22 -0.65 15.40
N GLU A 107 -6.41 -1.12 15.01
CA GLU A 107 -6.64 -2.53 14.69
C GLU A 107 -5.99 -2.94 13.38
N GLU A 108 -5.73 -1.98 12.50
CA GLU A 108 -5.14 -2.22 11.19
C GLU A 108 -3.69 -1.77 11.10
N ASN A 109 -3.37 -0.62 11.71
CA ASN A 109 -2.02 -0.05 11.69
C ASN A 109 -1.71 0.60 13.04
N ASP A 110 -0.50 0.37 13.55
CA ASP A 110 -0.10 0.87 14.87
C ASP A 110 0.97 1.96 14.84
N ALA A 111 1.44 2.34 13.65
CA ALA A 111 2.39 3.44 13.49
C ALA A 111 2.33 3.98 12.07
N PHE A 112 2.80 5.20 11.87
CA PHE A 112 2.94 5.80 10.55
C PHE A 112 4.22 6.63 10.47
N GLN A 113 4.71 6.82 9.24
CA GLN A 113 5.81 7.73 8.95
C GLN A 113 5.58 8.39 7.59
N TRP A 114 6.04 9.64 7.47
CA TRP A 114 6.21 10.31 6.18
C TRP A 114 7.68 10.16 5.81
N VAL A 115 7.96 9.50 4.69
CA VAL A 115 9.33 9.15 4.30
C VAL A 115 9.65 9.61 2.88
N THR A 116 10.93 9.91 2.64
CA THR A 116 11.43 10.04 1.27
C THR A 116 11.63 8.64 0.68
N LEU A 117 11.80 8.56 -0.64
CA LEU A 117 12.10 7.27 -1.27
C LEU A 117 13.37 6.65 -0.67
N ASP A 118 14.43 7.44 -0.49
CA ASP A 118 15.68 6.92 0.07
C ASP A 118 15.49 6.43 1.51
N GLU A 119 14.75 7.15 2.33
CA GLU A 119 14.42 6.71 3.68
C GLU A 119 13.64 5.39 3.66
N PHE A 120 12.65 5.28 2.77
CA PHE A 120 11.88 4.05 2.62
C PHE A 120 12.77 2.87 2.24
N LEU A 121 13.68 3.05 1.28
CA LEU A 121 14.57 1.98 0.83
C LEU A 121 15.56 1.55 1.93
N SER A 122 15.80 2.39 2.93
CA SER A 122 16.69 2.09 4.05
C SER A 122 16.01 1.32 5.18
N ILE A 123 14.68 1.26 5.19
CA ILE A 123 13.93 0.49 6.19
C ILE A 123 14.09 -1.00 5.90
N SER A 124 14.22 -1.83 6.95
CA SER A 124 14.40 -3.27 6.79
C SER A 124 13.09 -4.07 6.73
N ASP A 125 12.01 -3.52 7.31
CA ASP A 125 10.76 -4.27 7.51
C ASP A 125 9.66 -3.81 6.55
N HIS A 126 9.94 -3.87 5.25
CA HIS A 126 8.94 -3.59 4.22
C HIS A 126 7.98 -4.75 4.04
N LEU A 127 6.73 -4.44 3.72
CA LEU A 127 5.86 -5.43 3.10
C LEU A 127 6.37 -5.64 1.67
N GLU A 128 6.78 -6.85 1.35
CA GLU A 128 7.51 -7.17 0.12
C GLU A 128 6.79 -6.73 -1.15
N ALA A 129 5.46 -6.97 -1.22
CA ALA A 129 4.68 -6.59 -2.39
C ALA A 129 4.73 -5.08 -2.65
N ASN A 130 4.68 -4.26 -1.60
CA ASN A 130 4.75 -2.80 -1.74
C ASN A 130 6.15 -2.34 -2.13
N LYS A 131 7.18 -2.93 -1.55
CA LYS A 131 8.56 -2.61 -1.91
C LYS A 131 8.84 -2.89 -3.39
N ASP A 132 8.42 -4.06 -3.85
CA ASP A 132 8.62 -4.46 -5.25
C ASP A 132 7.83 -3.57 -6.21
N MET A 133 6.61 -3.19 -5.85
CA MET A 133 5.80 -2.27 -6.63
C MET A 133 6.46 -0.89 -6.73
N ILE A 134 6.94 -0.37 -5.60
CA ILE A 134 7.64 0.94 -5.58
C ILE A 134 8.86 0.90 -6.48
N ALA A 135 9.66 -0.17 -6.41
CA ALA A 135 10.84 -0.32 -7.25
C ALA A 135 10.49 -0.38 -8.74
N ALA A 136 9.39 -1.04 -9.09
CA ALA A 136 8.99 -1.23 -10.48
C ALA A 136 8.29 -0.01 -11.08
N LEU A 137 7.40 0.65 -10.32
CA LEU A 137 6.48 1.65 -10.87
C LEU A 137 6.72 3.08 -10.39
N TYR A 138 7.30 3.27 -9.22
CA TYR A 138 7.47 4.61 -8.64
C TYR A 138 8.91 5.13 -8.72
N ALA A 139 9.87 4.34 -8.25
CA ALA A 139 11.27 4.76 -8.19
C ALA A 139 11.83 5.22 -9.54
N PRO A 140 11.52 4.56 -10.68
CA PRO A 140 12.03 5.03 -11.98
C PRO A 140 11.57 6.44 -12.35
N LEU A 141 10.38 6.85 -11.90
CA LEU A 141 9.83 8.17 -12.20
C LEU A 141 10.54 9.29 -11.41
N GLN A 142 11.19 8.95 -10.30
CA GLN A 142 11.87 9.91 -9.44
C GLN A 142 13.27 10.27 -9.95
N LYS A 143 13.77 9.55 -10.94
CA LYS A 143 15.11 9.73 -11.51
C LYS A 143 15.11 10.56 -12.80
N ALA A 144 13.95 11.00 -13.21
CA ALA A 144 13.81 11.82 -14.43
C ALA A 144 14.31 13.23 -14.21
#